data_3d23808b0e3fddce6c031ead9784d602
#
_entry.id   3d23808b0e3fddce6c031ead9784d602
#
_cell.length_a   1.000
_cell.length_b   1.000
_cell.length_c   1.000
_cell.angle_alpha   90.00
_cell.angle_beta   90.00
_cell.angle_gamma   90.00
#
_symmetry.space_group_name_H-M   'P 1'
#
loop_
_entity.id
_entity.type
_entity.pdbx_description
1 polymer ?
#
loop_
_entity_poly.entity_id
_entity_poly.type
_entity_poly.pdbx_seq_one_letter_code
_entity_poly.pdbx_strand_id
1 'polypeptide(L)'
;MIQLRRPFLVAIILFQLSMLVIGHRIGGGTTDTQLTDSLKATLLPQHAFKTIPPGNYSGLAYLGNDLYAVVSDKGGRAGFYIFHIALNTRGEIIQIDNRGFTELPGNNQDEEAIAYDSARHHIYIGNEASAEIIDYDCESRMVVRKTTVEDYRKHAPINRGIESLTYNGVRQKLFTINESPLIIDNGLLLRLKQFDLHLDEEKQYPYLIDEPLEDISKPDQRHAYGVSELTALSDGTLLVLEREVYIRPLYLNSWVMNKLFRIKPGNPRKQFVVGWRTWLRLGDMDFADYEGMCEGPLLSDGRRVIVLCADSQNQTKGVLKDYFRTIVVEPYQKK
;
A
#
# COMPACT_ATOMS: atom_id res chain seq x y z
N MET A 1 -28.81 -17.32 -51.96
CA MET A 1 -28.96 -15.89 -52.34
C MET A 1 -28.09 -15.10 -51.36
N ILE A 2 -26.96 -14.63 -51.88
CA ILE A 2 -25.86 -14.01 -51.14
C ILE A 2 -26.12 -12.52 -51.13
N GLN A 3 -26.12 -11.86 -49.97
CA GLN A 3 -25.99 -10.40 -49.91
C GLN A 3 -24.76 -10.01 -49.08
N LEU A 4 -23.77 -9.49 -49.78
CA LEU A 4 -22.63 -8.78 -49.27
C LEU A 4 -23.11 -7.45 -48.60
N ARG A 5 -22.61 -7.14 -47.43
CA ARG A 5 -22.65 -5.76 -46.88
C ARG A 5 -21.22 -5.22 -46.73
N ARG A 6 -21.07 -4.02 -47.28
CA ARG A 6 -19.84 -3.23 -47.44
C ARG A 6 -19.28 -2.73 -46.10
N PRO A 7 -17.98 -2.45 -46.01
CA PRO A 7 -17.37 -1.88 -44.82
C PRO A 7 -17.58 -0.37 -44.72
N PHE A 8 -17.93 0.12 -43.53
CA PHE A 8 -17.95 1.54 -43.22
C PHE A 8 -16.56 2.05 -42.86
N LEU A 9 -16.08 2.98 -43.66
CA LEU A 9 -14.89 3.78 -43.43
C LEU A 9 -15.26 4.88 -42.43
N VAL A 10 -14.68 4.88 -41.21
CA VAL A 10 -14.82 5.99 -40.26
C VAL A 10 -13.55 6.83 -40.32
N ALA A 11 -13.71 8.05 -40.77
CA ALA A 11 -12.69 9.08 -40.87
C ALA A 11 -12.37 9.60 -39.45
N ILE A 12 -11.11 9.60 -39.08
CA ILE A 12 -10.59 10.25 -37.89
C ILE A 12 -10.42 11.73 -38.20
N ILE A 13 -11.21 12.59 -37.56
CA ILE A 13 -11.04 14.04 -37.57
C ILE A 13 -10.22 14.43 -36.35
N LEU A 14 -8.96 14.81 -36.57
CA LEU A 14 -8.11 15.47 -35.60
C LEU A 14 -8.59 16.89 -35.35
N PHE A 15 -9.10 17.16 -34.15
CA PHE A 15 -9.34 18.52 -33.67
C PHE A 15 -8.16 18.92 -32.76
N GLN A 16 -7.26 19.73 -33.29
CA GLN A 16 -6.33 20.51 -32.49
C GLN A 16 -7.03 21.74 -31.95
N LEU A 17 -7.26 21.80 -30.65
CA LEU A 17 -7.71 23.02 -29.97
C LEU A 17 -6.52 23.64 -29.24
N SER A 18 -5.94 24.67 -29.84
CA SER A 18 -4.99 25.56 -29.19
C SER A 18 -5.75 26.51 -28.25
N MET A 19 -5.66 26.30 -26.94
CA MET A 19 -6.12 27.27 -25.95
C MET A 19 -4.98 28.23 -25.59
N LEU A 20 -5.18 29.49 -26.04
CA LEU A 20 -4.41 30.64 -25.60
C LEU A 20 -4.91 31.04 -24.20
N VAL A 21 -4.10 30.84 -23.16
CA VAL A 21 -4.41 31.28 -21.80
C VAL A 21 -3.79 32.66 -21.59
N ILE A 22 -4.66 33.67 -21.54
CA ILE A 22 -4.30 35.04 -21.10
C ILE A 22 -4.20 35.01 -19.58
N GLY A 23 -3.01 35.25 -19.06
CA GLY A 23 -2.75 35.30 -17.62
C GLY A 23 -3.32 36.55 -16.97
N HIS A 24 -4.19 36.36 -15.98
CA HIS A 24 -4.43 37.38 -14.95
C HIS A 24 -3.68 36.95 -13.66
N ARG A 25 -2.67 37.71 -13.30
CA ARG A 25 -2.01 37.63 -12.00
C ARG A 25 -2.95 38.23 -10.96
N ILE A 26 -3.43 37.40 -10.03
CA ILE A 26 -3.91 37.86 -8.72
C ILE A 26 -2.94 37.29 -7.70
N GLY A 27 -2.23 38.19 -7.03
CA GLY A 27 -1.29 37.87 -5.97
C GLY A 27 -2.01 37.44 -4.69
N GLY A 28 -1.58 36.34 -4.11
CA GLY A 28 -1.98 35.79 -2.81
C GLY A 28 -1.05 34.65 -2.52
N GLY A 29 0.11 34.96 -1.87
CA GLY A 29 1.15 33.97 -1.62
C GLY A 29 0.74 32.98 -0.55
N THR A 30 0.46 31.75 -0.96
CA THR A 30 0.73 30.55 -0.16
C THR A 30 1.87 29.85 -0.88
N THR A 31 3.02 29.74 -0.22
CA THR A 31 4.17 28.97 -0.73
C THR A 31 3.78 27.51 -0.85
N ASP A 32 3.31 27.14 -2.01
CA ASP A 32 3.10 25.76 -2.43
C ASP A 32 4.50 25.15 -2.61
N THR A 33 4.98 24.48 -1.56
CA THR A 33 6.26 23.78 -1.62
C THR A 33 6.08 22.61 -2.60
N GLN A 34 6.50 22.83 -3.83
CA GLN A 34 6.55 21.79 -4.85
C GLN A 34 7.39 20.61 -4.32
N LEU A 35 7.00 19.38 -4.61
CA LEU A 35 7.86 18.19 -4.49
C LEU A 35 8.96 18.31 -5.55
N THR A 36 9.98 19.12 -5.29
CA THR A 36 11.03 19.46 -6.27
C THR A 36 12.15 18.44 -6.29
N ASP A 37 12.30 17.61 -5.24
CA ASP A 37 13.40 16.66 -5.13
C ASP A 37 12.89 15.23 -5.27
N SER A 38 13.42 14.51 -6.29
CA SER A 38 13.18 13.08 -6.46
C SER A 38 13.83 12.31 -5.30
N LEU A 39 13.04 11.45 -4.62
CA LEU A 39 13.60 10.51 -3.67
C LEU A 39 14.47 9.49 -4.42
N LYS A 40 15.73 9.39 -4.03
CA LYS A 40 16.56 8.30 -4.48
C LYS A 40 16.35 7.10 -3.56
N ALA A 41 16.00 5.98 -4.14
CA ALA A 41 15.69 4.76 -3.42
C ALA A 41 16.48 3.58 -3.98
N THR A 42 16.97 2.72 -3.09
CA THR A 42 17.66 1.47 -3.42
C THR A 42 16.85 0.31 -2.89
N LEU A 43 16.42 -0.56 -3.80
CA LEU A 43 15.74 -1.81 -3.47
C LEU A 43 16.77 -2.84 -3.01
N LEU A 44 16.60 -3.40 -1.81
CA LEU A 44 17.46 -4.45 -1.29
C LEU A 44 16.87 -5.86 -1.54
N PRO A 45 17.69 -6.93 -1.39
CA PRO A 45 17.21 -8.29 -1.59
C PRO A 45 16.02 -8.65 -0.70
N GLN A 46 15.15 -9.54 -1.19
CA GLN A 46 14.08 -10.13 -0.39
C GLN A 46 14.54 -11.46 0.23
N HIS A 47 14.06 -11.72 1.43
CA HIS A 47 14.37 -12.92 2.20
C HIS A 47 13.10 -13.50 2.83
N ALA A 48 13.05 -14.82 2.92
CA ALA A 48 12.04 -15.54 3.70
C ALA A 48 12.69 -16.15 4.94
N PHE A 49 12.04 -16.00 6.09
CA PHE A 49 12.59 -16.40 7.39
C PHE A 49 11.79 -17.57 7.97
N LYS A 50 12.48 -18.60 8.43
CA LYS A 50 11.86 -19.76 9.09
C LYS A 50 11.60 -19.56 10.59
N THR A 51 12.02 -18.43 11.12
CA THR A 51 11.91 -18.04 12.53
C THR A 51 10.57 -17.41 12.88
N ILE A 52 9.77 -17.12 11.87
CA ILE A 52 8.40 -16.62 12.01
C ILE A 52 7.40 -17.68 11.52
N PRO A 53 6.17 -17.72 12.06
CA PRO A 53 5.15 -18.64 11.58
C PRO A 53 4.80 -18.35 10.11
N PRO A 54 4.39 -19.37 9.34
CA PRO A 54 3.76 -19.12 8.04
C PRO A 54 2.53 -18.24 8.20
N GLY A 55 2.41 -17.23 7.36
CA GLY A 55 1.30 -16.28 7.46
C GLY A 55 0.94 -15.68 6.12
N ASN A 56 -0.12 -14.89 6.13
CA ASN A 56 -0.50 -13.98 5.07
C ASN A 56 -0.31 -12.60 5.67
N TYR A 57 0.90 -12.06 5.58
CA TYR A 57 1.24 -10.80 6.22
C TYR A 57 0.86 -9.65 5.31
N SER A 58 -0.20 -8.93 5.70
CA SER A 58 -0.84 -7.88 4.91
C SER A 58 -0.57 -6.46 5.40
N GLY A 59 -0.27 -6.26 6.68
CA GLY A 59 0.04 -4.93 7.23
C GLY A 59 1.22 -4.91 8.18
N LEU A 60 1.95 -3.79 8.21
CA LEU A 60 3.20 -3.65 8.98
C LEU A 60 3.31 -2.25 9.60
N ALA A 61 3.58 -2.14 10.90
CA ALA A 61 3.83 -0.89 11.59
C ALA A 61 5.08 -0.95 12.47
N TYR A 62 5.95 0.05 12.40
CA TYR A 62 7.15 0.15 13.22
C TYR A 62 6.83 0.68 14.62
N LEU A 63 7.18 -0.08 15.66
CA LEU A 63 6.93 0.24 17.06
C LEU A 63 8.12 0.93 17.76
N GLY A 64 9.26 1.01 17.08
CA GLY A 64 10.54 1.43 17.68
C GLY A 64 11.37 0.24 18.15
N ASN A 65 12.68 0.49 18.38
CA ASN A 65 13.63 -0.53 18.89
C ASN A 65 13.62 -1.85 18.10
N ASP A 66 13.57 -1.74 16.78
CA ASP A 66 13.53 -2.87 15.83
C ASP A 66 12.32 -3.81 16.01
N LEU A 67 11.28 -3.35 16.72
CA LEU A 67 10.01 -4.06 16.87
C LEU A 67 8.98 -3.57 15.88
N TYR A 68 8.19 -4.51 15.35
CA TYR A 68 7.14 -4.26 14.38
C TYR A 68 5.87 -5.00 14.76
N ALA A 69 4.73 -4.34 14.64
CA ALA A 69 3.43 -4.98 14.67
C ALA A 69 3.07 -5.42 13.24
N VAL A 70 2.59 -6.65 13.10
CA VAL A 70 2.30 -7.26 11.78
C VAL A 70 0.96 -7.97 11.86
N VAL A 71 0.02 -7.59 11.00
CA VAL A 71 -1.27 -8.26 10.85
C VAL A 71 -1.21 -9.34 9.78
N SER A 72 -2.17 -10.27 9.86
CA SER A 72 -2.35 -11.37 8.91
C SER A 72 -3.83 -11.46 8.56
N ASP A 73 -4.17 -11.41 7.28
CA ASP A 73 -5.55 -11.39 6.77
C ASP A 73 -6.35 -12.64 7.16
N LYS A 74 -5.72 -13.81 7.20
CA LYS A 74 -6.38 -15.11 7.43
C LYS A 74 -6.01 -15.77 8.77
N GLY A 75 -5.71 -14.96 9.77
CA GLY A 75 -5.53 -15.44 11.14
C GLY A 75 -6.85 -16.00 11.71
N GLY A 76 -6.77 -17.07 12.53
CA GLY A 76 -7.97 -17.59 13.22
C GLY A 76 -8.50 -16.70 14.33
N ARG A 77 -7.70 -15.73 14.79
CA ARG A 77 -7.99 -14.79 15.88
C ARG A 77 -7.62 -13.38 15.45
N ALA A 78 -8.40 -12.40 15.90
CA ALA A 78 -8.07 -11.00 15.73
C ALA A 78 -6.81 -10.61 16.50
N GLY A 79 -5.95 -9.79 15.91
CA GLY A 79 -4.73 -9.34 16.55
C GLY A 79 -3.53 -9.22 15.62
N PHE A 80 -2.37 -9.04 16.22
CA PHE A 80 -1.14 -8.81 15.46
C PHE A 80 0.05 -9.51 16.11
N TYR A 81 0.99 -9.93 15.29
CA TYR A 81 2.30 -10.42 15.71
C TYR A 81 3.19 -9.26 16.13
N ILE A 82 4.12 -9.52 17.05
CA ILE A 82 5.26 -8.65 17.33
C ILE A 82 6.50 -9.32 16.75
N PHE A 83 7.07 -8.74 15.72
CA PHE A 83 8.33 -9.18 15.14
C PHE A 83 9.47 -8.25 15.54
N HIS A 84 10.62 -8.84 15.86
CA HIS A 84 11.88 -8.12 15.93
C HIS A 84 12.60 -8.32 14.61
N ILE A 85 12.83 -7.23 13.87
CA ILE A 85 13.47 -7.24 12.55
C ILE A 85 14.82 -6.54 12.65
N ALA A 86 15.90 -7.33 12.62
CA ALA A 86 17.26 -6.82 12.68
C ALA A 86 17.78 -6.45 11.29
N LEU A 87 18.35 -5.25 11.19
CA LEU A 87 18.95 -4.73 9.97
C LEU A 87 20.47 -4.64 10.09
N ASN A 88 21.19 -4.85 8.97
CA ASN A 88 22.60 -4.51 8.90
C ASN A 88 22.80 -2.99 8.61
N THR A 89 24.05 -2.53 8.60
CA THR A 89 24.40 -1.11 8.36
C THR A 89 24.00 -0.60 6.97
N ARG A 90 23.67 -1.49 6.03
CA ARG A 90 23.15 -1.12 4.70
C ARG A 90 21.64 -1.01 4.66
N GLY A 91 20.95 -1.43 5.74
CA GLY A 91 19.50 -1.47 5.86
C GLY A 91 18.87 -2.77 5.33
N GLU A 92 19.65 -3.82 5.08
CA GLU A 92 19.14 -5.14 4.68
C GLU A 92 18.72 -5.94 5.90
N ILE A 93 17.60 -6.67 5.81
CA ILE A 93 17.11 -7.55 6.87
C ILE A 93 18.01 -8.75 6.98
N ILE A 94 18.58 -8.97 8.16
CA ILE A 94 19.46 -10.11 8.45
C ILE A 94 18.81 -11.18 9.32
N GLN A 95 17.80 -10.79 10.10
CA GLN A 95 17.06 -11.70 10.99
C GLN A 95 15.66 -11.15 11.27
N ILE A 96 14.68 -12.05 11.41
CA ILE A 96 13.36 -11.77 11.97
C ILE A 96 13.06 -12.80 13.03
N ASP A 97 12.67 -12.35 14.24
CA ASP A 97 12.24 -13.20 15.35
C ASP A 97 10.80 -12.87 15.73
N ASN A 98 9.98 -13.90 15.91
CA ASN A 98 8.65 -13.72 16.48
C ASN A 98 8.76 -13.55 18.01
N ARG A 99 8.29 -12.41 18.52
CA ARG A 99 8.26 -12.07 19.96
C ARG A 99 6.89 -12.35 20.61
N GLY A 100 5.92 -12.81 19.84
CA GLY A 100 4.61 -13.19 20.32
C GLY A 100 3.46 -12.65 19.47
N PHE A 101 2.26 -12.87 19.94
CA PHE A 101 1.02 -12.41 19.33
C PHE A 101 0.18 -11.65 20.36
N THR A 102 -0.29 -10.47 20.01
CA THR A 102 -1.25 -9.69 20.80
C THR A 102 -2.65 -9.95 20.26
N GLU A 103 -3.46 -10.62 21.07
CA GLU A 103 -4.83 -10.97 20.71
C GLU A 103 -5.78 -9.79 21.00
N LEU A 104 -6.63 -9.47 20.02
CA LEU A 104 -7.74 -8.54 20.18
C LEU A 104 -9.05 -9.30 20.42
N PRO A 105 -10.07 -8.65 21.03
CA PRO A 105 -11.39 -9.26 21.18
C PRO A 105 -12.04 -9.54 19.82
N GLY A 106 -12.51 -10.77 19.62
CA GLY A 106 -13.24 -11.18 18.42
C GLY A 106 -12.46 -12.10 17.49
N ASN A 107 -13.05 -12.40 16.34
CA ASN A 107 -12.42 -13.15 15.28
C ASN A 107 -11.73 -12.19 14.30
N ASN A 108 -10.72 -12.67 13.61
CA ASN A 108 -10.13 -11.96 12.48
C ASN A 108 -11.21 -11.63 11.44
N GLN A 109 -11.20 -10.41 10.92
CA GLN A 109 -12.16 -9.87 9.96
C GLN A 109 -11.43 -9.44 8.67
N ASP A 110 -10.48 -10.24 8.20
CA ASP A 110 -9.52 -9.86 7.16
C ASP A 110 -8.78 -8.58 7.58
N GLU A 111 -7.82 -8.73 8.51
CA GLU A 111 -7.01 -7.62 9.02
C GLU A 111 -5.89 -7.33 8.01
N GLU A 112 -6.12 -6.30 7.17
CA GLU A 112 -5.24 -5.98 6.04
C GLU A 112 -4.26 -4.85 6.36
N ALA A 113 -4.59 -3.97 7.30
CA ALA A 113 -3.79 -2.78 7.53
C ALA A 113 -3.55 -2.52 9.02
N ILE A 114 -2.37 -1.94 9.33
CA ILE A 114 -2.02 -1.58 10.70
C ILE A 114 -1.19 -0.30 10.75
N ALA A 115 -1.51 0.59 11.67
CA ALA A 115 -0.76 1.81 11.93
C ALA A 115 -0.49 2.00 13.42
N TYR A 116 0.60 2.68 13.77
CA TYR A 116 0.99 2.94 15.16
C TYR A 116 1.19 4.43 15.44
N ASP A 117 0.51 4.93 16.45
CA ASP A 117 0.75 6.25 17.04
C ASP A 117 1.62 6.08 18.28
N SER A 118 2.91 6.36 18.15
CA SER A 118 3.90 6.21 19.22
C SER A 118 3.71 7.22 20.36
N ALA A 119 3.09 8.36 20.09
CA ALA A 119 2.87 9.41 21.11
C ALA A 119 1.71 9.05 22.06
N ARG A 120 0.72 8.32 21.56
CA ARG A 120 -0.45 7.90 22.33
C ARG A 120 -0.40 6.41 22.72
N HIS A 121 0.56 5.65 22.20
CA HIS A 121 0.64 4.19 22.30
C HIS A 121 -0.62 3.48 21.79
N HIS A 122 -1.18 3.97 20.67
CA HIS A 122 -2.35 3.40 20.02
C HIS A 122 -1.98 2.66 18.74
N ILE A 123 -2.60 1.53 18.52
CA ILE A 123 -2.55 0.78 17.27
C ILE A 123 -3.92 0.89 16.59
N TYR A 124 -3.89 1.23 15.30
CA TYR A 124 -5.07 1.27 14.45
C TYR A 124 -5.01 0.09 13.48
N ILE A 125 -6.12 -0.64 13.34
CA ILE A 125 -6.22 -1.81 12.46
C ILE A 125 -7.36 -1.59 11.49
N GLY A 126 -7.08 -1.80 10.20
CA GLY A 126 -8.07 -1.81 9.14
C GLY A 126 -8.54 -3.24 8.85
N ASN A 127 -9.85 -3.45 8.88
CA ASN A 127 -10.50 -4.72 8.56
C ASN A 127 -11.20 -4.61 7.22
N GLU A 128 -10.85 -5.44 6.27
CA GLU A 128 -11.44 -5.40 4.93
C GLU A 128 -12.88 -5.89 4.93
N ALA A 129 -13.15 -7.05 5.52
CA ALA A 129 -14.48 -7.68 5.49
C ALA A 129 -15.59 -6.81 6.10
N SER A 130 -15.29 -6.02 7.13
CA SER A 130 -16.24 -5.11 7.78
C SER A 130 -16.12 -3.65 7.31
N ALA A 131 -15.06 -3.32 6.56
CA ALA A 131 -14.63 -1.96 6.23
C ALA A 131 -14.52 -1.07 7.48
N GLU A 132 -13.99 -1.62 8.57
CA GLU A 132 -13.84 -0.93 9.85
C GLU A 132 -12.40 -0.54 10.11
N ILE A 133 -12.19 0.61 10.76
CA ILE A 133 -10.94 0.98 11.42
C ILE A 133 -11.17 0.86 12.93
N ILE A 134 -10.28 0.11 13.59
CA ILE A 134 -10.30 -0.13 15.04
C ILE A 134 -9.15 0.65 15.67
N ASP A 135 -9.43 1.35 16.77
CA ASP A 135 -8.45 2.01 17.64
C ASP A 135 -8.24 1.16 18.91
N TYR A 136 -7.03 0.63 19.05
CA TYR A 136 -6.62 -0.19 20.19
C TYR A 136 -5.57 0.55 21.03
N ASP A 137 -5.89 0.77 22.31
CA ASP A 137 -4.97 1.34 23.29
C ASP A 137 -4.07 0.24 23.87
N CYS A 138 -2.77 0.34 23.63
CA CYS A 138 -1.77 -0.65 24.08
C CYS A 138 -1.55 -0.64 25.59
N GLU A 139 -1.83 0.47 26.29
CA GLU A 139 -1.67 0.59 27.75
C GLU A 139 -2.82 -0.10 28.49
N SER A 140 -4.06 0.26 28.16
CA SER A 140 -5.24 -0.37 28.72
C SER A 140 -5.54 -1.75 28.15
N ARG A 141 -4.95 -2.08 27.00
CA ARG A 141 -5.19 -3.31 26.21
C ARG A 141 -6.65 -3.47 25.80
N MET A 142 -7.27 -2.38 25.41
CA MET A 142 -8.69 -2.34 25.03
C MET A 142 -8.90 -1.69 23.66
N VAL A 143 -9.91 -2.17 22.97
CA VAL A 143 -10.46 -1.43 21.82
C VAL A 143 -11.25 -0.24 22.39
N VAL A 144 -10.79 0.96 22.12
CA VAL A 144 -11.38 2.20 22.64
C VAL A 144 -12.34 2.86 21.66
N ARG A 145 -12.19 2.53 20.34
CA ARG A 145 -13.04 3.10 19.30
C ARG A 145 -13.05 2.24 18.04
N LYS A 146 -14.13 2.39 17.27
CA LYS A 146 -14.27 1.84 15.92
C LYS A 146 -15.03 2.83 15.04
N THR A 147 -14.71 2.82 13.75
CA THR A 147 -15.50 3.51 12.72
C THR A 147 -15.62 2.65 11.49
N THR A 148 -16.71 2.81 10.75
CA THR A 148 -16.91 2.15 9.46
C THR A 148 -16.62 3.13 8.33
N VAL A 149 -15.83 2.73 7.34
CA VAL A 149 -15.60 3.51 6.12
C VAL A 149 -16.77 3.23 5.16
N GLU A 150 -17.84 4.00 5.32
CA GLU A 150 -19.15 3.73 4.72
C GLU A 150 -19.13 3.59 3.19
N ASP A 151 -18.31 4.39 2.48
CA ASP A 151 -18.18 4.29 1.03
C ASP A 151 -17.55 2.97 0.61
N TYR A 152 -16.53 2.51 1.33
CA TYR A 152 -15.88 1.24 1.05
C TYR A 152 -16.83 0.08 1.34
N ARG A 153 -17.48 0.09 2.50
CA ARG A 153 -18.47 -0.93 2.87
C ARG A 153 -19.59 -1.09 1.84
N LYS A 154 -20.05 0.00 1.24
CA LYS A 154 -21.19 0.00 0.28
C LYS A 154 -20.79 -0.26 -1.15
N HIS A 155 -19.58 0.15 -1.54
CA HIS A 155 -19.22 0.30 -2.95
C HIS A 155 -17.89 -0.34 -3.33
N ALA A 156 -17.10 -0.88 -2.39
CA ALA A 156 -15.93 -1.64 -2.76
C ALA A 156 -16.35 -2.96 -3.42
N PRO A 157 -15.65 -3.40 -4.48
CA PRO A 157 -15.76 -4.78 -4.94
C PRO A 157 -15.41 -5.75 -3.80
N ILE A 158 -15.90 -6.98 -3.86
CA ILE A 158 -15.62 -8.00 -2.83
C ILE A 158 -14.11 -8.18 -2.69
N ASN A 159 -13.59 -8.15 -1.44
CA ASN A 159 -12.17 -8.23 -1.08
C ASN A 159 -11.33 -7.19 -1.83
N ARG A 160 -11.77 -5.92 -1.82
CA ARG A 160 -11.05 -4.78 -2.41
C ARG A 160 -11.37 -3.46 -1.70
N GLY A 161 -11.53 -3.55 -0.38
CA GLY A 161 -11.90 -2.45 0.48
C GLY A 161 -10.71 -1.72 1.10
N ILE A 162 -10.56 -1.86 2.42
CA ILE A 162 -9.44 -1.31 3.18
C ILE A 162 -8.24 -2.23 3.02
N GLU A 163 -7.25 -1.81 2.22
CA GLU A 163 -5.98 -2.50 2.06
C GLU A 163 -4.86 -1.83 2.85
N SER A 164 -5.03 -0.58 3.22
CA SER A 164 -3.95 0.19 3.81
C SER A 164 -4.43 1.16 4.88
N LEU A 165 -3.60 1.39 5.87
CA LEU A 165 -3.85 2.37 6.92
C LEU A 165 -2.51 2.90 7.45
N THR A 166 -2.37 4.22 7.56
CA THR A 166 -1.16 4.81 8.13
C THR A 166 -1.45 5.97 9.05
N TYR A 167 -0.63 6.11 10.09
CA TYR A 167 -0.62 7.26 10.96
C TYR A 167 0.46 8.26 10.54
N ASN A 168 0.05 9.48 10.25
CA ASN A 168 0.96 10.58 9.92
C ASN A 168 1.20 11.44 11.17
N GLY A 169 2.31 11.21 11.86
CA GLY A 169 2.65 11.90 13.10
C GLY A 169 2.84 13.41 12.95
N VAL A 170 3.29 13.88 11.77
CA VAL A 170 3.46 15.33 11.50
C VAL A 170 2.10 16.03 11.42
N ARG A 171 1.11 15.35 10.85
CA ARG A 171 -0.24 15.89 10.67
C ARG A 171 -1.19 15.52 11.81
N GLN A 172 -0.83 14.53 12.63
CA GLN A 172 -1.68 13.88 13.63
C GLN A 172 -3.00 13.41 13.01
N LYS A 173 -2.90 12.66 11.91
CA LYS A 173 -4.01 12.17 11.12
C LYS A 173 -3.77 10.73 10.67
N LEU A 174 -4.87 10.00 10.52
CA LEU A 174 -4.86 8.70 9.86
C LEU A 174 -5.24 8.85 8.39
N PHE A 175 -4.65 8.00 7.55
CA PHE A 175 -4.99 7.92 6.14
C PHE A 175 -5.22 6.47 5.76
N THR A 176 -6.24 6.24 4.92
CA THR A 176 -6.53 4.96 4.27
C THR A 176 -6.89 5.19 2.81
N ILE A 177 -6.65 4.20 1.97
CA ILE A 177 -7.03 4.22 0.57
C ILE A 177 -7.60 2.84 0.21
N ASN A 178 -8.62 2.80 -0.66
CA ASN A 178 -9.16 1.53 -1.17
C ASN A 178 -8.22 0.89 -2.19
N GLU A 179 -8.21 -0.44 -2.26
CA GLU A 179 -7.37 -1.19 -3.21
C GLU A 179 -7.72 -0.87 -4.66
N SER A 180 -8.98 -1.02 -5.01
CA SER A 180 -9.48 -0.88 -6.37
C SER A 180 -10.56 0.18 -6.47
N PRO A 181 -10.86 0.73 -7.67
CA PRO A 181 -11.94 1.68 -7.84
C PRO A 181 -13.27 1.17 -7.28
N LEU A 182 -13.98 2.02 -6.56
CA LEU A 182 -15.33 1.68 -6.07
C LEU A 182 -16.28 1.48 -7.26
N ILE A 183 -17.32 0.65 -7.10
CA ILE A 183 -18.29 0.35 -8.17
C ILE A 183 -18.95 1.63 -8.72
N ILE A 184 -19.02 2.68 -7.90
CA ILE A 184 -19.59 3.98 -8.28
C ILE A 184 -18.58 4.95 -8.91
N ASP A 185 -17.29 4.61 -8.89
CA ASP A 185 -16.23 5.44 -9.46
C ASP A 185 -15.87 4.96 -10.87
N ASN A 186 -15.32 5.87 -11.67
CA ASN A 186 -14.95 5.55 -13.04
C ASN A 186 -13.43 5.43 -13.19
N GLY A 187 -13.01 4.51 -14.04
CA GLY A 187 -11.62 4.36 -14.47
C GLY A 187 -10.69 3.90 -13.35
N LEU A 188 -9.65 4.66 -13.08
CA LEU A 188 -8.54 4.33 -12.18
C LEU A 188 -8.54 5.20 -10.91
N LEU A 189 -9.70 5.79 -10.57
CA LEU A 189 -9.84 6.69 -9.43
C LEU A 189 -10.01 5.91 -8.13
N LEU A 190 -9.13 6.18 -7.17
CA LEU A 190 -9.24 5.73 -5.78
C LEU A 190 -9.50 6.92 -4.85
N ARG A 191 -9.94 6.62 -3.63
CA ARG A 191 -10.31 7.61 -2.62
C ARG A 191 -9.36 7.53 -1.43
N LEU A 192 -8.38 8.43 -1.38
CA LEU A 192 -7.54 8.61 -0.20
C LEU A 192 -8.34 9.37 0.85
N LYS A 193 -8.67 8.71 1.96
CA LYS A 193 -9.43 9.30 3.06
C LYS A 193 -8.53 9.69 4.22
N GLN A 194 -8.85 10.82 4.86
CA GLN A 194 -8.18 11.35 6.04
C GLN A 194 -9.14 11.35 7.21
N PHE A 195 -8.68 10.81 8.33
CA PHE A 195 -9.42 10.79 9.59
C PHE A 195 -8.64 11.55 10.67
N ASP A 196 -9.37 12.11 11.61
CA ASP A 196 -8.77 12.57 12.84
C ASP A 196 -8.50 11.40 13.82
N LEU A 197 -7.94 11.69 15.00
CA LEU A 197 -7.65 10.67 16.02
C LEU A 197 -8.88 10.22 16.81
N HIS A 198 -10.05 10.78 16.48
CA HIS A 198 -11.34 10.30 16.95
C HIS A 198 -12.01 9.36 15.96
N LEU A 199 -11.33 9.05 14.84
CA LEU A 199 -11.81 8.27 13.71
C LEU A 199 -12.98 8.93 12.97
N ASP A 200 -13.10 10.27 13.04
CA ASP A 200 -14.04 11.02 12.23
C ASP A 200 -13.39 11.34 10.87
N GLU A 201 -14.08 11.01 9.77
CA GLU A 201 -13.62 11.34 8.42
C GLU A 201 -13.67 12.85 8.21
N GLU A 202 -12.51 13.47 7.94
CA GLU A 202 -12.40 14.91 7.74
C GLU A 202 -12.32 15.31 6.27
N LYS A 203 -11.62 14.51 5.46
CA LYS A 203 -11.31 14.83 4.07
C LYS A 203 -11.16 13.59 3.22
N GLN A 204 -11.45 13.76 1.94
CA GLN A 204 -11.19 12.79 0.89
C GLN A 204 -10.41 13.46 -0.25
N TYR A 205 -9.43 12.76 -0.78
CA TYR A 205 -8.62 13.22 -1.90
C TYR A 205 -8.68 12.21 -3.04
N PRO A 206 -8.75 12.64 -4.30
CA PRO A 206 -8.63 11.73 -5.43
C PRO A 206 -7.20 11.21 -5.55
N TYR A 207 -7.06 9.91 -5.84
CA TYR A 207 -5.81 9.28 -6.22
C TYR A 207 -6.01 8.50 -7.51
N LEU A 208 -5.20 8.78 -8.52
CA LEU A 208 -5.25 8.05 -9.80
C LEU A 208 -4.11 7.03 -9.82
N ILE A 209 -4.46 5.75 -9.86
CA ILE A 209 -3.48 4.69 -10.09
C ILE A 209 -3.00 4.70 -11.55
N ASP A 210 -1.80 4.15 -11.79
CA ASP A 210 -1.32 3.96 -13.15
C ASP A 210 -2.19 2.94 -13.90
N GLU A 211 -2.26 3.09 -15.22
CA GLU A 211 -2.86 2.06 -16.06
C GLU A 211 -2.11 0.73 -15.91
N PRO A 212 -2.81 -0.40 -15.85
CA PRO A 212 -2.20 -1.71 -15.80
C PRO A 212 -1.38 -1.98 -17.06
N LEU A 213 -0.35 -2.81 -16.93
CA LEU A 213 0.56 -3.17 -18.03
C LEU A 213 -0.06 -4.20 -18.98
N GLU A 214 -0.97 -5.03 -18.47
CA GLU A 214 -1.61 -6.08 -19.26
C GLU A 214 -3.05 -5.69 -19.62
N ASP A 215 -3.50 -6.16 -20.78
CA ASP A 215 -4.87 -5.95 -21.21
C ASP A 215 -5.85 -6.75 -20.34
N ILE A 216 -6.65 -6.04 -19.56
CA ILE A 216 -7.65 -6.59 -18.64
C ILE A 216 -8.88 -7.19 -19.35
N SER A 217 -9.01 -7.01 -20.66
CA SER A 217 -10.17 -7.48 -21.43
C SER A 217 -10.16 -9.00 -21.71
N LYS A 218 -9.09 -9.72 -21.36
CA LYS A 218 -8.97 -11.16 -21.59
C LYS A 218 -9.53 -11.96 -20.43
N PRO A 219 -10.66 -12.67 -20.60
CA PRO A 219 -11.42 -13.27 -19.48
C PRO A 219 -10.73 -14.43 -18.75
N ASP A 220 -9.69 -15.04 -19.34
CA ASP A 220 -9.02 -16.21 -18.76
C ASP A 220 -7.84 -15.86 -17.85
N GLN A 221 -7.61 -14.59 -17.58
CA GLN A 221 -6.47 -14.12 -16.84
C GLN A 221 -6.89 -13.73 -15.42
N ARG A 222 -6.17 -14.26 -14.44
CA ARG A 222 -6.24 -13.78 -13.07
C ARG A 222 -5.37 -12.54 -12.97
N HIS A 223 -6.00 -11.39 -13.06
CA HIS A 223 -5.35 -10.10 -13.09
C HIS A 223 -5.96 -9.20 -12.04
N ALA A 224 -5.13 -8.69 -11.14
CA ALA A 224 -5.51 -7.71 -10.14
C ALA A 224 -4.54 -6.54 -10.19
N TYR A 225 -5.03 -5.33 -10.00
CA TYR A 225 -4.22 -4.12 -9.90
C TYR A 225 -4.90 -3.11 -8.98
N GLY A 226 -4.08 -2.33 -8.30
CA GLY A 226 -4.57 -1.33 -7.35
C GLY A 226 -3.47 -0.82 -6.43
N VAL A 227 -3.87 -0.29 -5.30
CA VAL A 227 -2.99 0.08 -4.19
C VAL A 227 -3.00 -1.05 -3.17
N SER A 228 -1.84 -1.59 -2.86
CA SER A 228 -1.70 -2.63 -1.83
C SER A 228 -1.29 -2.05 -0.47
N GLU A 229 -0.61 -0.91 -0.42
CA GLU A 229 -0.25 -0.33 0.88
C GLU A 229 0.06 1.17 0.80
N LEU A 230 -0.03 1.81 1.94
CA LEU A 230 0.19 3.24 2.15
C LEU A 230 0.99 3.45 3.43
N THR A 231 2.07 4.20 3.41
CA THR A 231 2.77 4.56 4.66
C THR A 231 3.14 6.04 4.71
N ALA A 232 2.99 6.64 5.89
CA ALA A 232 3.41 8.00 6.14
C ALA A 232 4.93 8.04 6.42
N LEU A 233 5.58 9.04 5.83
CA LEU A 233 6.97 9.34 6.13
C LEU A 233 7.06 10.39 7.24
N SER A 234 8.17 10.38 7.96
CA SER A 234 8.47 11.33 9.02
C SER A 234 8.57 12.79 8.57
N ASP A 235 8.50 13.07 7.25
CA ASP A 235 8.37 14.42 6.71
C ASP A 235 6.91 14.85 6.40
N GLY A 236 5.94 14.00 6.71
CA GLY A 236 4.51 14.25 6.51
C GLY A 236 3.99 13.97 5.11
N THR A 237 4.83 13.45 4.20
CA THR A 237 4.39 12.89 2.91
C THR A 237 3.97 11.44 3.07
N LEU A 238 3.35 10.87 2.05
CA LEU A 238 2.94 9.46 2.02
C LEU A 238 3.67 8.73 0.90
N LEU A 239 4.04 7.49 1.15
CA LEU A 239 4.37 6.51 0.11
C LEU A 239 3.16 5.66 -0.19
N VAL A 240 2.90 5.41 -1.46
CA VAL A 240 1.81 4.57 -1.95
C VAL A 240 2.42 3.47 -2.80
N LEU A 241 2.11 2.23 -2.45
CA LEU A 241 2.53 1.05 -3.20
C LEU A 241 1.40 0.63 -4.15
N GLU A 242 1.59 0.89 -5.44
CA GLU A 242 0.73 0.34 -6.48
C GLU A 242 1.23 -1.03 -6.89
N ARG A 243 0.31 -1.96 -7.02
CA ARG A 243 0.57 -3.37 -7.34
C ARG A 243 -0.23 -3.78 -8.57
N GLU A 244 0.39 -4.60 -9.42
CA GLU A 244 -0.29 -5.33 -10.48
C GLU A 244 0.14 -6.79 -10.44
N VAL A 245 -0.81 -7.70 -10.23
CA VAL A 245 -0.60 -9.15 -10.18
C VAL A 245 -1.18 -9.78 -11.44
N TYR A 246 -0.37 -10.57 -12.12
CA TYR A 246 -0.78 -11.27 -13.33
C TYR A 246 -0.49 -12.77 -13.23
N ILE A 247 -1.56 -13.55 -13.06
CA ILE A 247 -1.48 -15.00 -12.89
C ILE A 247 -1.83 -15.70 -14.20
N ARG A 248 -0.83 -16.31 -14.83
CA ARG A 248 -1.02 -17.06 -16.08
C ARG A 248 -1.65 -18.43 -15.86
N PRO A 249 -2.29 -19.00 -16.91
CA PRO A 249 -2.67 -20.41 -16.91
C PRO A 249 -1.44 -21.27 -16.56
N LEU A 250 -1.62 -22.29 -15.70
CA LEU A 250 -0.56 -23.14 -15.16
C LEU A 250 0.48 -22.41 -14.28
N TYR A 251 0.23 -21.15 -13.89
CA TYR A 251 1.06 -20.31 -13.01
C TYR A 251 2.45 -19.95 -13.55
N LEU A 252 3.02 -20.68 -14.51
CA LEU A 252 4.34 -20.40 -15.04
C LEU A 252 4.37 -19.06 -15.80
N ASN A 253 5.40 -18.24 -15.55
CA ASN A 253 5.55 -16.85 -16.00
C ASN A 253 4.50 -15.88 -15.46
N SER A 254 3.90 -16.19 -14.30
CA SER A 254 3.17 -15.22 -13.50
C SER A 254 4.12 -14.21 -12.87
N TRP A 255 3.62 -13.02 -12.60
CA TRP A 255 4.44 -11.94 -12.05
C TRP A 255 3.63 -10.96 -11.21
N VAL A 256 4.34 -10.26 -10.33
CA VAL A 256 3.85 -9.08 -9.62
C VAL A 256 4.73 -7.89 -9.99
N MET A 257 4.13 -6.82 -10.47
CA MET A 257 4.77 -5.53 -10.66
C MET A 257 4.39 -4.60 -9.51
N ASN A 258 5.40 -4.05 -8.87
CA ASN A 258 5.25 -3.09 -7.80
C ASN A 258 5.81 -1.73 -8.25
N LYS A 259 5.08 -0.65 -7.95
CA LYS A 259 5.49 0.73 -8.20
C LYS A 259 5.29 1.55 -6.93
N LEU A 260 6.34 2.15 -6.42
CA LEU A 260 6.28 3.01 -5.25
C LEU A 260 6.21 4.47 -5.68
N PHE A 261 5.20 5.16 -5.20
CA PHE A 261 5.01 6.59 -5.43
C PHE A 261 5.03 7.37 -4.13
N ARG A 262 5.54 8.59 -4.18
CA ARG A 262 5.45 9.57 -3.11
C ARG A 262 4.39 10.60 -3.45
N ILE A 263 3.54 10.93 -2.47
CA ILE A 263 2.51 11.95 -2.58
C ILE A 263 2.51 12.88 -1.38
N LYS A 264 1.93 14.06 -1.56
CA LYS A 264 1.59 14.97 -0.47
C LYS A 264 0.07 15.06 -0.39
N PRO A 265 -0.57 14.71 0.74
CA PRO A 265 -2.02 14.79 0.87
C PRO A 265 -2.55 16.17 0.46
N GLY A 266 -3.54 16.18 -0.46
CA GLY A 266 -4.09 17.41 -1.05
C GLY A 266 -3.39 17.89 -2.32
N ASN A 267 -2.29 17.27 -2.74
CA ASN A 267 -1.67 17.52 -4.04
C ASN A 267 -1.93 16.33 -4.97
N PRO A 268 -2.55 16.51 -6.15
CA PRO A 268 -2.88 15.40 -7.06
C PRO A 268 -1.64 14.79 -7.74
N ARG A 269 -0.47 15.42 -7.62
CA ARG A 269 0.76 14.92 -8.26
C ARG A 269 1.37 13.80 -7.44
N LYS A 270 1.61 12.66 -8.09
CA LYS A 270 2.43 11.57 -7.55
C LYS A 270 3.81 11.59 -8.18
N GLN A 271 4.83 11.27 -7.38
CA GLN A 271 6.22 11.19 -7.78
C GLN A 271 6.67 9.74 -7.73
N PHE A 272 7.08 9.19 -8.85
CA PHE A 272 7.65 7.85 -8.91
C PHE A 272 8.95 7.78 -8.09
N VAL A 273 9.10 6.72 -7.29
CA VAL A 273 10.27 6.48 -6.43
C VAL A 273 11.08 5.31 -6.96
N VAL A 274 10.48 4.12 -7.04
CA VAL A 274 11.11 2.90 -7.53
C VAL A 274 10.04 1.91 -7.99
N GLY A 275 10.39 1.05 -8.95
CA GLY A 275 9.53 -0.07 -9.37
C GLY A 275 10.35 -1.34 -9.53
N TRP A 276 9.72 -2.48 -9.26
CA TRP A 276 10.33 -3.79 -9.43
C TRP A 276 9.29 -4.84 -9.76
N ARG A 277 9.76 -5.96 -10.35
CA ARG A 277 8.92 -7.09 -10.70
C ARG A 277 9.48 -8.36 -10.08
N THR A 278 8.59 -9.21 -9.57
CA THR A 278 8.89 -10.54 -9.07
C THR A 278 8.20 -11.59 -9.95
N TRP A 279 8.75 -12.80 -10.02
CA TRP A 279 8.36 -13.77 -11.00
C TRP A 279 8.14 -15.18 -10.42
N LEU A 280 7.25 -15.92 -11.08
CA LEU A 280 7.12 -17.35 -10.93
C LEU A 280 7.49 -18.01 -12.26
N ARG A 281 8.79 -18.17 -12.54
CA ARG A 281 9.32 -18.76 -13.78
C ARG A 281 10.57 -19.58 -13.51
N LEU A 282 10.93 -20.45 -14.47
CA LEU A 282 12.16 -21.25 -14.37
C LEU A 282 13.38 -20.32 -14.24
N GLY A 283 14.17 -20.55 -13.19
CA GLY A 283 15.32 -19.72 -12.83
C GLY A 283 15.02 -18.51 -11.95
N ASP A 284 13.76 -18.13 -11.80
CA ASP A 284 13.31 -16.94 -11.05
C ASP A 284 12.02 -17.29 -10.28
N MET A 285 12.17 -17.87 -9.10
CA MET A 285 11.06 -18.30 -8.23
C MET A 285 10.95 -17.35 -7.04
N ASP A 286 10.86 -16.06 -7.33
CA ASP A 286 10.89 -14.97 -6.35
C ASP A 286 9.58 -14.20 -6.27
N PHE A 287 8.50 -14.78 -6.82
CA PHE A 287 7.16 -14.19 -6.81
C PHE A 287 6.76 -13.76 -5.40
N ALA A 288 6.47 -12.49 -5.21
CA ALA A 288 6.12 -11.90 -3.93
C ALA A 288 5.06 -10.81 -4.15
N ASP A 289 3.94 -10.98 -3.49
CA ASP A 289 2.84 -10.04 -3.45
C ASP A 289 3.01 -9.16 -2.19
N TYR A 290 3.57 -7.95 -2.35
CA TYR A 290 3.82 -7.06 -1.23
C TYR A 290 2.56 -6.31 -0.84
N GLU A 291 2.12 -6.49 0.41
CA GLU A 291 0.91 -5.90 0.96
C GLU A 291 1.16 -5.05 2.20
N GLY A 292 2.18 -5.36 3.02
CA GLY A 292 2.55 -4.52 4.17
C GLY A 292 3.77 -3.66 3.91
N MET A 293 3.73 -2.40 4.38
CA MET A 293 4.83 -1.45 4.27
C MET A 293 4.83 -0.42 5.40
N CYS A 294 6.00 -0.15 6.02
CA CYS A 294 6.14 0.95 6.97
C CYS A 294 7.51 1.65 6.87
N GLU A 295 7.59 2.91 7.32
CA GLU A 295 8.87 3.57 7.60
C GLU A 295 9.47 2.93 8.87
N GLY A 296 10.65 2.35 8.75
CA GLY A 296 11.44 1.77 9.84
C GLY A 296 12.45 2.75 10.41
N PRO A 297 13.54 2.26 11.01
CA PRO A 297 14.55 3.11 11.65
C PRO A 297 15.36 3.91 10.63
N LEU A 298 15.94 5.02 11.11
CA LEU A 298 17.01 5.70 10.39
C LEU A 298 18.32 4.93 10.56
N LEU A 299 19.06 4.77 9.48
CA LEU A 299 20.43 4.28 9.52
C LEU A 299 21.36 5.35 10.10
N SER A 300 22.53 4.93 10.57
CA SER A 300 23.51 5.84 11.18
C SER A 300 24.01 6.97 10.25
N ASP A 301 23.87 6.79 8.93
CA ASP A 301 24.18 7.78 7.91
C ASP A 301 22.99 8.69 7.52
N GLY A 302 21.86 8.54 8.21
CA GLY A 302 20.63 9.34 8.01
C GLY A 302 19.72 8.85 6.88
N ARG A 303 20.04 7.73 6.21
CA ARG A 303 19.15 7.10 5.25
C ARG A 303 17.96 6.47 5.98
N ARG A 304 16.79 6.53 5.36
CA ARG A 304 15.55 5.92 5.86
C ARG A 304 15.41 4.52 5.31
N VAL A 305 14.85 3.64 6.12
CA VAL A 305 14.51 2.28 5.70
C VAL A 305 13.01 2.15 5.63
N ILE A 306 12.50 1.69 4.49
CA ILE A 306 11.11 1.26 4.32
C ILE A 306 11.13 -0.26 4.36
N VAL A 307 10.39 -0.85 5.29
CA VAL A 307 10.27 -2.30 5.44
C VAL A 307 8.98 -2.76 4.78
N LEU A 308 9.06 -3.85 4.01
CA LEU A 308 7.92 -4.46 3.31
C LEU A 308 7.80 -5.93 3.69
N CYS A 309 6.57 -6.43 3.80
CA CYS A 309 6.24 -7.85 3.85
C CYS A 309 5.30 -8.25 2.72
N ALA A 310 5.35 -9.53 2.34
CA ALA A 310 4.55 -10.08 1.26
C ALA A 310 3.57 -11.12 1.80
N ASP A 311 2.34 -11.09 1.28
CA ASP A 311 1.40 -12.20 1.45
C ASP A 311 1.85 -13.41 0.63
N SER A 312 1.87 -14.55 1.27
CA SER A 312 2.25 -15.83 0.65
C SER A 312 1.04 -16.68 0.24
N GLN A 313 -0.18 -16.19 0.42
CA GLN A 313 -1.40 -16.94 0.19
C GLN A 313 -1.35 -18.33 0.86
N ASN A 314 -1.03 -18.36 2.18
CA ASN A 314 -0.77 -19.56 2.98
C ASN A 314 0.34 -20.45 2.37
N GLN A 315 1.41 -19.83 1.86
CA GLN A 315 2.52 -20.53 1.22
C GLN A 315 2.04 -21.52 0.15
N THR A 316 1.08 -21.09 -0.66
CA THR A 316 0.36 -21.93 -1.64
C THR A 316 1.25 -22.98 -2.28
N LYS A 317 0.97 -24.27 -2.02
CA LYS A 317 1.71 -25.44 -2.52
C LYS A 317 3.22 -25.44 -2.19
N GLY A 318 3.65 -24.67 -1.18
CA GLY A 318 5.07 -24.51 -0.82
C GLY A 318 5.90 -23.70 -1.84
N VAL A 319 5.23 -23.03 -2.78
CA VAL A 319 5.88 -22.23 -3.83
C VAL A 319 6.02 -20.77 -3.41
N LEU A 320 4.95 -20.20 -2.86
CA LEU A 320 4.96 -18.84 -2.36
C LEU A 320 5.59 -18.79 -0.96
N LYS A 321 6.19 -17.67 -0.61
CA LYS A 321 6.90 -17.49 0.65
C LYS A 321 6.54 -16.15 1.27
N ASP A 322 6.56 -16.11 2.60
CA ASP A 322 6.45 -14.87 3.37
C ASP A 322 7.76 -14.08 3.23
N TYR A 323 7.86 -13.33 2.12
CA TYR A 323 9.05 -12.53 1.85
C TYR A 323 9.00 -11.21 2.61
N PHE A 324 10.16 -10.82 3.12
CA PHE A 324 10.43 -9.47 3.62
C PHE A 324 11.56 -8.86 2.85
N ARG A 325 11.51 -7.54 2.66
CA ARG A 325 12.59 -6.75 2.08
C ARG A 325 12.58 -5.34 2.59
N THR A 326 13.63 -4.60 2.24
CA THR A 326 13.71 -3.18 2.51
C THR A 326 13.98 -2.37 1.26
N ILE A 327 13.53 -1.13 1.28
CA ILE A 327 13.91 -0.07 0.37
C ILE A 327 14.64 0.98 1.19
N VAL A 328 15.86 1.33 0.82
CA VAL A 328 16.63 2.38 1.49
C VAL A 328 16.48 3.67 0.70
N VAL A 329 16.02 4.71 1.38
CA VAL A 329 15.77 6.04 0.81
C VAL A 329 16.83 7.00 1.28
N GLU A 330 17.51 7.68 0.36
CA GLU A 330 18.56 8.65 0.68
C GLU A 330 17.99 9.86 1.44
N PRO A 331 18.78 10.47 2.34
CA PRO A 331 18.39 11.69 3.03
C PRO A 331 18.04 12.80 2.03
N TYR A 332 17.10 13.66 2.41
CA TYR A 332 16.87 14.89 1.66
C TYR A 332 18.15 15.71 1.60
N GLN A 333 18.71 15.86 0.42
CA GLN A 333 19.72 16.91 0.21
C GLN A 333 18.98 18.25 0.17
N LYS A 334 19.05 19.03 1.28
CA LYS A 334 18.68 20.45 1.21
C LYS A 334 19.62 21.10 0.21
N LYS A 335 19.11 21.50 -0.94
CA LYS A 335 19.81 22.41 -1.85
C LYS A 335 19.86 23.80 -1.25
#